data_95ae1a5c26b784a69bca89aceebfb64c
#
_entry.id   95ae1a5c26b784a69bca89aceebfb64c
#
_cell.length_a   1.000
_cell.length_b   1.000
_cell.length_c   1.000
_cell.angle_alpha   90.00
_cell.angle_beta   90.00
_cell.angle_gamma   90.00
#
_symmetry.space_group_name_H-M   'P 1'
#
loop_
_entity.id
_entity.type
_entity.pdbx_description
1 polymer ?
#
loop_
_entity_poly.entity_id
_entity_poly.type
_entity_poly.pdbx_seq_one_letter_code
_entity_poly.pdbx_strand_id
1 'polypeptide(L)'
;SNISNSNLGLSFINKLRPVTYTRNNDESGKTEYGVIAQEVEEVLKSEGVENTGMLTVTDEGMYELRYNDLIAPMIKAIQELKAENDALKDKLTQFEEMQSVLAGEIEKLKDNRIKAVNSQINSPENQ
;
A
#
# COMPACT_ATOMS: atom_id res chain seq x y z
N SER A 1 31.03 -5.64 12.01
CA SER A 1 29.55 -5.59 12.10
C SER A 1 28.94 -6.00 10.76
N ASN A 2 27.87 -6.78 10.82
CA ASN A 2 27.15 -7.22 9.63
C ASN A 2 26.01 -6.23 9.37
N ILE A 3 26.12 -5.47 8.29
CA ILE A 3 25.06 -4.53 7.90
C ILE A 3 24.28 -5.16 6.74
N SER A 4 22.97 -5.24 6.88
CA SER A 4 22.07 -5.72 5.85
C SER A 4 20.84 -4.83 5.78
N ASN A 5 20.09 -4.94 4.69
CA ASN A 5 18.85 -4.20 4.54
C ASN A 5 17.82 -4.65 5.59
N SER A 6 16.95 -3.73 5.99
CA SER A 6 15.86 -4.07 6.92
C SER A 6 14.95 -5.12 6.30
N ASN A 7 14.67 -6.16 7.07
CA ASN A 7 13.68 -7.18 6.69
C ASN A 7 12.25 -6.81 7.10
N LEU A 8 12.09 -5.74 7.87
CA LEU A 8 10.80 -5.19 8.27
C LEU A 8 10.51 -3.94 7.46
N GLY A 9 9.33 -3.86 6.88
CA GLY A 9 8.90 -2.75 6.04
C GLY A 9 7.40 -2.59 6.07
N LEU A 10 6.79 -2.41 4.89
CA LEU A 10 5.36 -2.08 4.76
C LEU A 10 4.46 -3.15 5.38
N SER A 11 4.72 -4.43 5.17
CA SER A 11 3.92 -5.50 5.74
C SER A 11 3.88 -5.43 7.26
N PHE A 12 5.02 -5.20 7.89
CA PHE A 12 5.14 -5.04 9.33
C PHE A 12 4.39 -3.80 9.82
N ILE A 13 4.71 -2.65 9.24
CA ILE A 13 4.14 -1.36 9.66
C ILE A 13 2.62 -1.35 9.49
N ASN A 14 2.12 -1.94 8.40
CA ASN A 14 0.70 -1.96 8.10
C ASN A 14 -0.12 -2.83 9.07
N LYS A 15 0.53 -3.76 9.76
CA LYS A 15 -0.10 -4.61 10.76
C LYS A 15 -0.14 -3.99 12.16
N LEU A 16 0.64 -2.95 12.40
CA LEU A 16 0.67 -2.27 13.69
C LEU A 16 -0.59 -1.43 13.86
N ARG A 17 -1.05 -1.34 15.10
CA ARG A 17 -2.21 -0.51 15.46
C ARG A 17 -1.75 0.69 16.28
N PRO A 18 -1.73 1.89 15.69
CA PRO A 18 -1.44 3.11 16.47
C PRO A 18 -2.61 3.40 17.41
N VAL A 19 -2.27 3.73 18.63
CA VAL A 19 -3.26 4.00 19.69
C VAL A 19 -2.96 5.31 20.42
N THR A 20 -3.98 5.83 21.06
CA THR A 20 -3.82 6.89 22.04
C THR A 20 -4.22 6.36 23.41
N TYR A 21 -3.55 6.83 24.44
CA TYR A 21 -3.85 6.42 25.81
C TYR A 21 -3.49 7.52 26.79
N THR A 22 -4.03 7.41 28.01
CA THR A 22 -3.62 8.23 29.14
C THR A 22 -3.01 7.32 30.19
N ARG A 23 -1.99 7.80 30.88
CA ARG A 23 -1.36 7.00 31.95
C ARG A 23 -2.23 7.07 33.21
N ASN A 24 -2.43 5.92 33.84
CA ASN A 24 -3.27 5.81 35.02
C ASN A 24 -2.79 6.66 36.21
N ASN A 25 -1.49 6.94 36.27
CA ASN A 25 -0.87 7.69 37.37
C ASN A 25 -0.55 9.14 36.99
N ASP A 26 -1.04 9.61 35.84
CA ASP A 26 -0.80 10.97 35.39
C ASP A 26 -2.04 11.83 35.64
N GLU A 27 -1.97 12.68 36.67
CA GLU A 27 -3.05 13.61 37.02
C GLU A 27 -3.28 14.70 35.96
N SER A 28 -2.30 14.91 35.07
CA SER A 28 -2.44 15.89 33.98
C SER A 28 -3.41 15.46 32.89
N GLY A 29 -3.73 14.17 32.81
CA GLY A 29 -4.64 13.63 31.79
C GLY A 29 -4.16 13.77 30.36
N LYS A 30 -2.84 13.89 30.16
CA LYS A 30 -2.27 14.05 28.82
C LYS A 30 -2.51 12.82 27.96
N THR A 31 -2.88 13.06 26.71
CA THR A 31 -2.98 12.02 25.70
C THR A 31 -1.60 11.66 25.18
N GLU A 32 -1.29 10.40 25.22
CA GLU A 32 -0.06 9.84 24.66
C GLU A 32 -0.37 9.01 23.41
N TYR A 33 0.61 8.89 22.54
CA TYR A 33 0.50 8.17 21.26
C TYR A 33 1.52 7.03 21.25
N GLY A 34 1.09 5.89 20.80
CA GLY A 34 1.99 4.76 20.75
C GLY A 34 1.35 3.52 20.16
N VAL A 35 1.97 2.38 20.46
CA VAL A 35 1.49 1.06 20.10
C VAL A 35 1.49 0.18 21.35
N ILE A 36 0.75 -0.91 21.30
CA ILE A 36 0.69 -1.86 22.42
C ILE A 36 1.78 -2.92 22.21
N ALA A 37 2.71 -3.03 23.17
CA ALA A 37 3.88 -3.90 23.03
C ALA A 37 3.53 -5.36 22.76
N GLN A 38 2.50 -5.90 23.39
CA GLN A 38 2.04 -7.27 23.17
C GLN A 38 1.54 -7.49 21.74
N GLU A 39 0.90 -6.48 21.15
CA GLU A 39 0.47 -6.53 19.75
C GLU A 39 1.66 -6.46 18.81
N VAL A 40 2.68 -5.66 19.14
CA VAL A 40 3.93 -5.61 18.37
C VAL A 40 4.62 -6.97 18.38
N GLU A 41 4.63 -7.67 19.51
CA GLU A 41 5.19 -9.02 19.62
C GLU A 41 4.50 -9.98 18.64
N GLU A 42 3.18 -9.96 18.59
CA GLU A 42 2.40 -10.80 17.68
C GLU A 42 2.71 -10.49 16.22
N VAL A 43 2.85 -9.22 15.89
CA VAL A 43 3.17 -8.80 14.52
C VAL A 43 4.60 -9.23 14.15
N LEU A 44 5.57 -9.06 15.06
CA LEU A 44 6.95 -9.52 14.84
C LEU A 44 6.99 -11.02 14.57
N LYS A 45 6.25 -11.81 15.34
CA LYS A 45 6.15 -13.26 15.13
C LYS A 45 5.56 -13.58 13.76
N SER A 46 4.54 -12.84 13.33
CA SER A 46 3.92 -13.02 12.02
C SER A 46 4.88 -12.71 10.87
N GLU A 47 5.86 -11.85 11.10
CA GLU A 47 6.92 -11.50 10.11
C GLU A 47 8.14 -12.42 10.24
N GLY A 48 8.10 -13.41 11.14
CA GLY A 48 9.20 -14.35 11.34
C GLY A 48 10.42 -13.74 12.02
N VAL A 49 10.24 -12.65 12.76
CA VAL A 49 11.33 -11.96 13.44
C VAL A 49 11.38 -12.35 14.90
N GLU A 50 12.52 -12.88 15.30
CA GLU A 50 12.83 -13.23 16.69
C GLU A 50 14.14 -12.55 17.10
N ASN A 51 14.37 -12.47 18.41
CA ASN A 51 15.60 -11.94 18.98
C ASN A 51 15.95 -10.52 18.50
N THR A 52 14.93 -9.64 18.44
CA THR A 52 15.14 -8.23 18.13
C THR A 52 15.28 -7.42 19.40
N GLY A 53 16.14 -6.41 19.38
CA GLY A 53 16.24 -5.43 20.47
C GLY A 53 15.10 -4.44 20.52
N MET A 54 14.21 -4.44 19.51
CA MET A 54 13.05 -3.57 19.44
C MET A 54 12.09 -3.82 20.60
N LEU A 55 11.92 -5.08 20.99
CA LEU A 55 10.99 -5.48 22.02
C LEU A 55 11.70 -6.40 22.99
N THR A 56 11.68 -6.06 24.28
CA THR A 56 12.18 -6.90 25.34
C THR A 56 11.11 -7.16 26.37
N VAL A 57 11.15 -8.38 26.95
CA VAL A 57 10.29 -8.73 28.06
C VAL A 57 11.22 -8.99 29.25
N THR A 58 11.02 -8.27 30.32
CA THR A 58 11.83 -8.43 31.53
C THR A 58 11.49 -9.74 32.23
N ASP A 59 12.36 -10.17 33.17
CA ASP A 59 12.11 -11.35 34.01
C ASP A 59 10.80 -11.24 34.80
N GLU A 60 10.37 -10.01 35.06
CA GLU A 60 9.13 -9.71 35.76
C GLU A 60 7.90 -9.71 34.83
N GLY A 61 8.10 -9.96 33.55
CA GLY A 61 7.03 -9.98 32.56
C GLY A 61 6.64 -8.62 32.01
N MET A 62 7.45 -7.58 32.25
CA MET A 62 7.18 -6.24 31.72
C MET A 62 7.72 -6.12 30.30
N TYR A 63 6.92 -5.51 29.44
CA TYR A 63 7.28 -5.26 28.04
C TYR A 63 7.95 -3.90 27.91
N GLU A 64 9.07 -3.86 27.21
CA GLU A 64 9.78 -2.64 26.89
C GLU A 64 9.94 -2.54 25.37
N LEU A 65 9.46 -1.46 24.78
CA LEU A 65 9.50 -1.23 23.34
C LEU A 65 10.42 -0.04 23.04
N ARG A 66 11.36 -0.27 22.13
CA ARG A 66 12.25 0.78 21.63
C ARG A 66 11.64 1.42 20.40
N TYR A 67 10.98 2.56 20.59
CA TYR A 67 10.29 3.28 19.50
C TYR A 67 11.24 3.71 18.39
N ASN A 68 12.49 4.06 18.72
CA ASN A 68 13.46 4.44 17.71
C ASN A 68 13.76 3.31 16.71
N ASP A 69 13.60 2.08 17.12
CA ASP A 69 13.82 0.92 16.26
C ASP A 69 12.71 0.73 15.21
N LEU A 70 11.61 1.49 15.31
CA LEU A 70 10.56 1.51 14.29
C LEU A 70 10.91 2.43 13.12
N ILE A 71 11.89 3.30 13.27
CA ILE A 71 12.24 4.29 12.23
C ILE A 71 12.71 3.60 10.95
N ALA A 72 13.64 2.65 11.05
CA ALA A 72 14.13 1.94 9.86
C ALA A 72 13.02 1.16 9.13
N PRO A 73 12.18 0.36 9.83
CA PRO A 73 11.01 -0.23 9.20
C PRO A 73 10.06 0.78 8.55
N MET A 74 9.85 1.94 9.18
CA MET A 74 9.00 2.98 8.61
C MET A 74 9.58 3.57 7.34
N ILE A 75 10.89 3.80 7.30
CA ILE A 75 11.58 4.29 6.10
C ILE A 75 11.38 3.27 4.96
N LYS A 76 11.64 2.00 5.23
CA LYS A 76 11.44 0.95 4.23
C LYS A 76 9.99 0.87 3.78
N ALA A 77 9.04 0.97 4.71
CA ALA A 77 7.61 0.95 4.39
C ALA A 77 7.22 2.08 3.44
N ILE A 78 7.73 3.27 3.67
CA ILE A 78 7.48 4.43 2.80
C ILE A 78 8.07 4.18 1.41
N GLN A 79 9.28 3.64 1.33
CA GLN A 79 9.93 3.33 0.05
C GLN A 79 9.17 2.26 -0.73
N GLU A 80 8.71 1.22 -0.06
CA GLU A 80 7.90 0.17 -0.67
C GLU A 80 6.56 0.71 -1.16
N LEU A 81 5.91 1.55 -0.34
CA LEU A 81 4.64 2.17 -0.70
C LEU A 81 4.80 3.10 -1.90
N LYS A 82 5.91 3.85 -1.97
CA LYS A 82 6.20 4.69 -3.14
C LYS A 82 6.37 3.84 -4.40
N ALA A 83 7.09 2.72 -4.30
CA ALA A 83 7.28 1.82 -5.43
C ALA A 83 5.95 1.24 -5.92
N GLU A 84 5.08 0.83 -5.00
CA GLU A 84 3.74 0.35 -5.34
C GLU A 84 2.89 1.44 -5.99
N ASN A 85 2.99 2.67 -5.46
CA ASN A 85 2.26 3.81 -5.99
C ASN A 85 2.72 4.15 -7.42
N ASP A 86 4.03 4.14 -7.68
CA ASP A 86 4.58 4.38 -9.00
C ASP A 86 4.14 3.28 -9.99
N ALA A 87 4.13 2.02 -9.56
CA ALA A 87 3.66 0.91 -10.37
C ALA A 87 2.17 1.05 -10.72
N LEU A 88 1.35 1.49 -9.77
CA LEU A 88 -0.08 1.75 -10.00
C LEU A 88 -0.29 2.90 -10.97
N LYS A 89 0.51 3.96 -10.89
CA LYS A 89 0.45 5.09 -11.83
C LYS A 89 0.79 4.64 -13.25
N ASP A 90 1.81 3.79 -13.40
CA ASP A 90 2.18 3.22 -14.70
C ASP A 90 1.05 2.38 -15.28
N LYS A 91 0.42 1.54 -14.46
CA LYS A 91 -0.73 0.74 -14.88
C LYS A 91 -1.91 1.61 -15.30
N LEU A 92 -2.15 2.70 -14.56
CA LEU A 92 -3.21 3.64 -14.90
C LEU A 92 -2.95 4.30 -16.24
N THR A 93 -1.71 4.74 -16.50
CA THR A 93 -1.31 5.32 -17.78
C THR A 93 -1.52 4.33 -18.92
N GLN A 94 -1.11 3.08 -18.76
CA GLN A 94 -1.32 2.02 -19.75
C GLN A 94 -2.81 1.78 -20.00
N PHE A 95 -3.61 1.78 -18.96
CA PHE A 95 -5.05 1.60 -19.06
C PHE A 95 -5.71 2.76 -19.79
N GLU A 96 -5.30 4.00 -19.51
CA GLU A 96 -5.79 5.19 -20.20
C GLU A 96 -5.44 5.17 -21.70
N GLU A 97 -4.20 4.76 -22.04
CA GLU A 97 -3.77 4.59 -23.43
C GLU A 97 -4.60 3.53 -24.14
N MET A 98 -4.85 2.41 -23.48
CA MET A 98 -5.67 1.33 -24.03
C MET A 98 -7.10 1.79 -24.27
N GLN A 99 -7.68 2.54 -23.33
CA GLN A 99 -9.02 3.11 -23.51
C GLN A 99 -9.08 4.08 -24.67
N SER A 100 -8.05 4.91 -24.84
CA SER A 100 -7.96 5.84 -25.98
C SER A 100 -7.92 5.09 -27.32
N VAL A 101 -7.12 4.02 -27.40
CA VAL A 101 -7.04 3.16 -28.60
C VAL A 101 -8.39 2.51 -28.89
N LEU A 102 -9.05 1.97 -27.85
CA LEU A 102 -10.37 1.35 -28.01
C LEU A 102 -11.41 2.35 -28.48
N ALA A 103 -11.40 3.56 -27.93
CA ALA A 103 -12.33 4.61 -28.38
C ALA A 103 -12.11 4.96 -29.84
N GLY A 104 -10.86 5.04 -30.28
CA GLY A 104 -10.51 5.24 -31.69
C GLY A 104 -10.99 4.12 -32.59
N GLU A 105 -10.83 2.87 -32.17
CA GLU A 105 -11.32 1.71 -32.93
C GLU A 105 -12.84 1.69 -33.02
N ILE A 106 -13.53 2.05 -31.93
CA ILE A 106 -14.99 2.14 -31.94
C ILE A 106 -15.46 3.20 -32.92
N GLU A 107 -14.81 4.36 -32.98
CA GLU A 107 -15.15 5.41 -33.94
C GLU A 107 -14.92 4.94 -35.40
N LYS A 108 -13.82 4.25 -35.67
CA LYS A 108 -13.56 3.66 -36.99
C LYS A 108 -14.64 2.65 -37.39
N LEU A 109 -15.05 1.80 -36.47
CA LEU A 109 -16.10 0.82 -36.72
C LEU A 109 -17.43 1.50 -37.01
N LYS A 110 -17.78 2.56 -36.29
CA LYS A 110 -18.97 3.36 -36.55
C LYS A 110 -18.94 4.00 -37.93
N ASP A 111 -17.83 4.63 -38.29
CA ASP A 111 -17.66 5.25 -39.60
C ASP A 111 -17.76 4.24 -40.74
N ASN A 112 -17.12 3.08 -40.61
CA ASN A 112 -17.19 2.03 -41.58
C ASN A 112 -18.60 1.48 -41.76
N ARG A 113 -19.33 1.34 -40.66
CA ARG A 113 -20.73 0.89 -40.68
C ARG A 113 -21.62 1.90 -41.37
N ILE A 114 -21.46 3.19 -41.11
CA ILE A 114 -22.21 4.26 -41.76
C ILE A 114 -21.92 4.27 -43.28
N LYS A 115 -20.64 4.15 -43.66
CA LYS A 115 -20.25 4.09 -45.09
C LYS A 115 -20.88 2.89 -45.80
N ALA A 116 -20.88 1.72 -45.13
CA ALA A 116 -21.48 0.53 -45.69
C ALA A 116 -22.98 0.68 -45.91
N VAL A 117 -23.66 1.27 -44.93
CA VAL A 117 -25.12 1.54 -45.03
C VAL A 117 -25.40 2.53 -46.15
N ASN A 118 -24.65 3.63 -46.22
CA ASN A 118 -24.82 4.65 -47.26
C ASN A 118 -24.57 4.05 -48.67
N SER A 119 -23.57 3.19 -48.78
CA SER A 119 -23.26 2.49 -50.04
C SER A 119 -24.43 1.61 -50.51
N GLN A 120 -25.07 0.91 -49.59
CA GLN A 120 -26.27 0.11 -49.91
C GLN A 120 -27.46 0.96 -50.31
N ILE A 121 -27.69 2.08 -49.60
CA ILE A 121 -28.80 3.00 -49.89
C ILE A 121 -28.63 3.60 -51.29
N ASN A 122 -27.44 3.94 -51.71
CA ASN A 122 -27.11 4.58 -52.97
C ASN A 122 -26.79 3.59 -54.09
N SER A 123 -26.95 2.29 -53.84
CA SER A 123 -26.72 1.25 -54.87
C SER A 123 -27.80 1.29 -55.93
N PRO A 124 -27.43 1.11 -57.22
CA PRO A 124 -28.42 1.03 -58.30
C PRO A 124 -29.46 -0.06 -58.14
N GLU A 125 -29.15 -1.13 -57.41
CA GLU A 125 -30.11 -2.25 -57.14
C GLU A 125 -31.21 -1.85 -56.15
N ASN A 126 -31.04 -0.78 -55.40
CA ASN A 126 -32.01 -0.26 -54.44
C ASN A 126 -32.89 0.86 -55.02
N GLN A 127 -32.71 1.20 -56.28
CA GLN A 127 -33.51 2.21 -56.99
C GLN A 127 -34.67 1.50 -57.79
#